data_faf1e8eca30d73b6d00809d154fc17d7
#
_entry.id   faf1e8eca30d73b6d00809d154fc17d7
#
_cell.length_a   1.000
_cell.length_b   1.000
_cell.length_c   1.000
_cell.angle_alpha   90.00
_cell.angle_beta   90.00
_cell.angle_gamma   90.00
#
_symmetry.space_group_name_H-M   'P 1'
#
loop_
_entity.id
_entity.type
_entity.pdbx_description
1 polymer ?
#
loop_
_entity_poly.entity_id
_entity_poly.type
_entity_poly.pdbx_seq_one_letter_code
_entity_poly.pdbx_strand_id
1 'polypeptide(L)'
;YAQGYFDYDSKKSGGLTMSHLRFGHTPIKSTYYISQADFVACHNPAYLETYDMVQDLKKGGSFLLNCPWDAAELEERLPGKVKKFIADNEINLYTIDGFKIGKEIGLGTRINTVLQSAFFSIAKIIPEEDAIKYMKDAATKSYSKEGEAIVKMNHDAIDRGATGYVKVEVPASWKNAVDDSVKHVATGDRPDLVEYVNNVVIPVNTFHGKDLPVSTFETVSYTHLTLPTNSRV
;
A
#
# COMPACT_ATOMS: atom_id res chain seq x y z
N TYR A 1 -7.55 12.45 -17.67
CA TYR A 1 -6.15 12.01 -17.77
C TYR A 1 -5.77 11.18 -16.56
N ALA A 2 -4.92 10.17 -16.76
CA ALA A 2 -4.41 9.32 -15.69
C ALA A 2 -2.90 9.12 -15.86
N GLN A 3 -2.18 9.02 -14.75
CA GLN A 3 -0.76 8.70 -14.71
C GLN A 3 -0.53 7.64 -13.63
N GLY A 4 0.20 6.60 -13.98
CA GLY A 4 0.69 5.59 -13.04
C GLY A 4 2.21 5.64 -12.97
N TYR A 5 2.74 5.55 -11.77
CA TYR A 5 4.15 5.42 -11.48
C TYR A 5 4.35 4.38 -10.37
N PHE A 6 5.32 3.53 -10.54
CA PHE A 6 5.55 2.40 -9.62
C PHE A 6 6.91 2.53 -8.96
N ASP A 7 6.93 2.42 -7.65
CA ASP A 7 8.13 2.35 -6.85
C ASP A 7 8.36 0.91 -6.39
N TYR A 8 9.47 0.34 -6.78
CA TYR A 8 9.81 -1.05 -6.52
C TYR A 8 10.93 -1.14 -5.49
N ASP A 9 10.80 -2.07 -4.54
CA ASP A 9 11.93 -2.48 -3.72
C ASP A 9 13.00 -3.13 -4.62
N SER A 10 14.26 -2.95 -4.26
CA SER A 10 15.40 -3.59 -4.93
C SER A 10 15.44 -5.11 -4.76
N LYS A 11 14.65 -5.66 -3.84
CA LYS A 11 14.56 -7.11 -3.62
C LYS A 11 13.84 -7.80 -4.77
N LYS A 12 14.37 -8.94 -5.19
CA LYS A 12 13.79 -9.76 -6.27
C LYS A 12 12.36 -10.24 -5.95
N SER A 13 12.09 -10.53 -4.68
CA SER A 13 10.78 -10.99 -4.20
C SER A 13 10.61 -10.63 -2.72
N GLY A 14 9.35 -10.47 -2.28
CA GLY A 14 9.00 -10.16 -0.90
C GLY A 14 9.22 -8.69 -0.51
N GLY A 15 9.56 -7.83 -1.47
CA GLY A 15 9.61 -6.37 -1.27
C GLY A 15 8.25 -5.71 -1.42
N LEU A 16 8.13 -4.50 -0.87
CA LEU A 16 6.96 -3.65 -1.07
C LEU A 16 7.02 -3.00 -2.45
N THR A 17 5.88 -2.95 -3.12
CA THR A 17 5.69 -2.13 -4.33
C THR A 17 4.65 -1.07 -4.03
N MET A 18 4.98 0.19 -4.26
CA MET A 18 4.04 1.30 -4.15
C MET A 18 3.62 1.78 -5.52
N SER A 19 2.32 1.87 -5.74
CA SER A 19 1.74 2.38 -6.98
C SER A 19 1.19 3.78 -6.74
N HIS A 20 1.80 4.76 -7.38
CA HIS A 20 1.37 6.16 -7.33
C HIS A 20 0.47 6.44 -8.54
N LEU A 21 -0.81 6.70 -8.28
CA LEU A 21 -1.80 6.99 -9.32
C LEU A 21 -2.29 8.43 -9.20
N ARG A 22 -2.33 9.14 -10.32
CA ARG A 22 -2.91 10.48 -10.43
C ARG A 22 -4.00 10.49 -11.47
N PHE A 23 -5.08 11.15 -11.13
CA PHE A 23 -6.20 11.39 -12.03
C PHE A 23 -6.48 12.89 -12.09
N GLY A 24 -6.82 13.41 -13.27
CA GLY A 24 -7.11 14.82 -13.44
C GLY A 24 -7.81 15.13 -14.75
N HIS A 25 -8.44 16.30 -14.82
CA HIS A 25 -9.11 16.78 -16.02
C HIS A 25 -8.16 17.47 -17.02
N THR A 26 -6.94 17.74 -16.59
CA THR A 26 -5.87 18.33 -17.43
C THR A 26 -4.71 17.35 -17.59
N PRO A 27 -3.86 17.51 -18.64
CA PRO A 27 -2.69 16.65 -18.81
C PRO A 27 -1.76 16.67 -17.61
N ILE A 28 -1.40 15.50 -17.10
CA ILE A 28 -0.50 15.34 -15.96
C ILE A 28 0.92 15.22 -16.51
N LYS A 29 1.77 16.21 -16.17
CA LYS A 29 3.16 16.25 -16.65
C LYS A 29 4.20 15.98 -15.55
N SER A 30 3.74 15.72 -14.33
CA SER A 30 4.60 15.49 -13.16
C SER A 30 5.04 14.03 -13.08
N THR A 31 6.30 13.81 -12.68
CA THR A 31 6.88 12.47 -12.51
C THR A 31 7.34 12.19 -11.07
N TYR A 32 6.93 13.01 -10.10
CA TYR A 32 7.29 12.86 -8.69
C TYR A 32 6.31 11.94 -7.95
N TYR A 33 6.76 11.37 -6.85
CA TYR A 33 5.93 10.57 -5.95
C TYR A 33 4.78 11.39 -5.34
N ILE A 34 3.71 10.70 -4.98
CA ILE A 34 2.61 11.29 -4.25
C ILE A 34 3.00 11.32 -2.78
N SER A 35 3.02 12.51 -2.19
CA SER A 35 3.25 12.75 -0.77
C SER A 35 2.02 13.29 -0.04
N GLN A 36 0.94 13.52 -0.77
CA GLN A 36 -0.37 13.94 -0.26
C GLN A 36 -1.45 13.22 -1.06
N ALA A 37 -1.88 12.08 -0.57
CA ALA A 37 -2.85 11.22 -1.22
C ALA A 37 -4.27 11.50 -0.72
N ASP A 38 -5.23 11.47 -1.63
CA ASP A 38 -6.66 11.49 -1.28
C ASP A 38 -7.15 10.09 -0.89
N PHE A 39 -6.44 9.05 -1.36
CA PHE A 39 -6.76 7.66 -1.12
C PHE A 39 -5.48 6.82 -1.02
N VAL A 40 -5.41 5.94 -0.03
CA VAL A 40 -4.38 4.91 0.11
C VAL A 40 -5.03 3.55 0.31
N ALA A 41 -4.53 2.53 -0.39
CA ALA A 41 -4.93 1.14 -0.17
C ALA A 41 -3.74 0.32 0.35
N CYS A 42 -3.92 -0.36 1.46
CA CYS A 42 -2.99 -1.34 2.01
C CYS A 42 -3.50 -2.74 1.70
N HIS A 43 -2.81 -3.45 0.81
CA HIS A 43 -3.24 -4.76 0.32
C HIS A 43 -2.87 -5.91 1.28
N ASN A 44 -1.94 -5.68 2.21
CA ASN A 44 -1.54 -6.66 3.21
C ASN A 44 -1.41 -5.97 4.58
N PRO A 45 -2.18 -6.38 5.59
CA PRO A 45 -2.16 -5.74 6.90
C PRO A 45 -0.80 -5.84 7.61
N ALA A 46 0.03 -6.83 7.30
CA ALA A 46 1.39 -6.95 7.85
C ALA A 46 2.29 -5.74 7.49
N TYR A 47 1.97 -4.98 6.45
CA TYR A 47 2.71 -3.78 6.11
C TYR A 47 2.55 -2.66 7.13
N LEU A 48 1.47 -2.66 7.91
CA LEU A 48 1.22 -1.66 8.95
C LEU A 48 2.21 -1.72 10.12
N GLU A 49 2.84 -2.88 10.33
CA GLU A 49 3.86 -3.06 11.37
C GLU A 49 5.22 -2.52 10.95
N THR A 50 5.50 -2.56 9.64
CA THR A 50 6.84 -2.25 9.10
C THR A 50 6.92 -0.88 8.45
N TYR A 51 5.83 -0.44 7.81
CA TYR A 51 5.82 0.76 6.98
C TYR A 51 4.78 1.79 7.45
N ASP A 52 5.08 3.06 7.23
CA ASP A 52 4.15 4.16 7.51
C ASP A 52 3.11 4.32 6.40
N MET A 53 2.15 3.39 6.37
CA MET A 53 1.18 3.28 5.28
C MET A 53 0.18 4.46 5.17
N VAL A 54 -0.03 5.22 6.24
CA VAL A 54 -1.07 6.27 6.30
C VAL A 54 -0.51 7.69 6.27
N GLN A 55 0.79 7.89 6.47
CA GLN A 55 1.39 9.22 6.65
C GLN A 55 1.22 10.16 5.45
N ASP A 56 1.08 9.60 4.25
CA ASP A 56 0.90 10.40 3.02
C ASP A 56 -0.56 10.75 2.73
N LEU A 57 -1.49 10.35 3.59
CA LEU A 57 -2.91 10.72 3.46
C LEU A 57 -3.14 12.16 3.86
N LYS A 58 -3.90 12.87 3.04
CA LYS A 58 -4.46 14.18 3.40
C LYS A 58 -5.48 14.02 4.53
N LYS A 59 -5.65 15.07 5.33
CA LYS A 59 -6.77 15.14 6.28
C LYS A 59 -8.10 14.92 5.55
N GLY A 60 -8.94 14.05 6.09
CA GLY A 60 -10.21 13.65 5.48
C GLY A 60 -10.09 12.67 4.32
N GLY A 61 -8.88 12.23 4.00
CA GLY A 61 -8.63 11.21 2.98
C GLY A 61 -9.25 9.85 3.33
N SER A 62 -9.12 8.90 2.41
CA SER A 62 -9.67 7.54 2.57
C SER A 62 -8.56 6.50 2.66
N PHE A 63 -8.66 5.60 3.62
CA PHE A 63 -7.78 4.46 3.79
C PHE A 63 -8.55 3.15 3.63
N LEU A 64 -8.17 2.33 2.67
CA LEU A 64 -8.71 1.00 2.46
C LEU A 64 -7.70 -0.05 2.91
N LEU A 65 -8.08 -0.86 3.90
CA LEU A 65 -7.28 -1.97 4.40
C LEU A 65 -7.87 -3.32 3.94
N ASN A 66 -7.08 -4.11 3.25
CA ASN A 66 -7.46 -5.47 2.93
C ASN A 66 -7.15 -6.39 4.11
N CYS A 67 -8.18 -6.69 4.90
CA CYS A 67 -8.08 -7.57 6.05
C CYS A 67 -9.42 -8.25 6.35
N PRO A 68 -9.41 -9.41 7.04
CA PRO A 68 -10.63 -10.09 7.49
C PRO A 68 -11.17 -9.54 8.83
N TRP A 69 -10.55 -8.52 9.40
CA TRP A 69 -10.77 -8.06 10.76
C TRP A 69 -12.12 -7.36 10.95
N ASP A 70 -12.80 -7.71 11.99
CA ASP A 70 -13.95 -6.96 12.48
C ASP A 70 -13.53 -5.74 13.33
N ALA A 71 -14.52 -5.00 13.88
CA ALA A 71 -14.23 -3.79 14.64
C ALA A 71 -13.42 -4.07 15.92
N ALA A 72 -13.61 -5.21 16.57
CA ALA A 72 -12.87 -5.58 17.78
C ALA A 72 -11.45 -5.98 17.45
N GLU A 73 -11.28 -6.76 16.39
CA GLU A 73 -9.95 -7.13 15.89
C GLU A 73 -9.16 -5.92 15.35
N LEU A 74 -9.82 -4.95 14.73
CA LEU A 74 -9.19 -3.69 14.33
C LEU A 74 -8.68 -2.90 15.55
N GLU A 75 -9.46 -2.85 16.62
CA GLU A 75 -9.04 -2.21 17.90
C GLU A 75 -7.80 -2.89 18.48
N GLU A 76 -7.72 -4.20 18.41
CA GLU A 76 -6.59 -4.98 18.96
C GLU A 76 -5.35 -4.92 18.06
N ARG A 77 -5.54 -5.08 16.75
CA ARG A 77 -4.42 -5.38 15.81
C ARG A 77 -3.84 -4.17 15.11
N LEU A 78 -4.59 -3.05 15.03
CA LEU A 78 -4.03 -1.85 14.42
C LEU A 78 -2.97 -1.23 15.33
N PRO A 79 -1.77 -0.92 14.80
CA PRO A 79 -0.75 -0.21 15.58
C PRO A 79 -1.28 1.12 16.13
N GLY A 80 -0.93 1.46 17.36
CA GLY A 80 -1.37 2.69 18.01
C GLY A 80 -1.05 3.95 17.22
N LYS A 81 0.10 3.99 16.57
CA LYS A 81 0.51 5.06 15.64
C LYS A 81 -0.50 5.24 14.49
N VAL A 82 -0.94 4.13 13.89
CA VAL A 82 -1.91 4.15 12.77
C VAL A 82 -3.29 4.60 13.27
N LYS A 83 -3.77 4.07 14.39
CA LYS A 83 -5.02 4.48 15.04
C LYS A 83 -5.04 5.98 15.30
N LYS A 84 -3.97 6.49 15.93
CA LYS A 84 -3.85 7.91 16.26
C LYS A 84 -3.86 8.78 15.00
N PHE A 85 -3.10 8.42 13.97
CA PHE A 85 -3.08 9.17 12.72
C PHE A 85 -4.47 9.24 12.06
N ILE A 86 -5.17 8.10 11.99
CA ILE A 86 -6.53 8.02 11.43
C ILE A 86 -7.49 8.95 12.18
N ALA A 87 -7.46 8.95 13.51
CA ALA A 87 -8.35 9.77 14.32
C ALA A 87 -8.02 11.27 14.29
N ASP A 88 -6.73 11.63 14.34
CA ASP A 88 -6.27 13.01 14.32
C ASP A 88 -6.52 13.70 12.96
N ASN A 89 -6.40 12.95 11.89
CA ASN A 89 -6.58 13.44 10.53
C ASN A 89 -7.96 13.18 9.92
N GLU A 90 -8.92 12.69 10.72
CA GLU A 90 -10.30 12.44 10.28
C GLU A 90 -10.37 11.53 9.05
N ILE A 91 -9.50 10.51 8.99
CA ILE A 91 -9.40 9.60 7.86
C ILE A 91 -10.64 8.71 7.78
N ASN A 92 -11.21 8.58 6.60
CA ASN A 92 -12.28 7.62 6.33
C ASN A 92 -11.67 6.22 6.19
N LEU A 93 -11.85 5.39 7.21
CA LEU A 93 -11.35 4.02 7.23
C LEU A 93 -12.34 3.06 6.57
N TYR A 94 -11.85 2.24 5.67
CA TYR A 94 -12.59 1.15 5.03
C TYR A 94 -11.81 -0.16 5.16
N THR A 95 -12.53 -1.27 5.31
CA THR A 95 -11.97 -2.62 5.26
C THR A 95 -12.62 -3.44 4.18
N ILE A 96 -11.91 -4.40 3.64
CA ILE A 96 -12.41 -5.39 2.70
C ILE A 96 -11.65 -6.71 2.90
N ASP A 97 -12.36 -7.83 2.91
CA ASP A 97 -11.71 -9.16 2.87
C ASP A 97 -11.66 -9.65 1.42
N GLY A 98 -10.69 -9.11 0.69
CA GLY A 98 -10.48 -9.46 -0.72
C GLY A 98 -10.09 -10.93 -0.91
N PHE A 99 -9.40 -11.54 0.04
CA PHE A 99 -9.03 -12.96 -0.04
C PHE A 99 -10.24 -13.89 0.10
N LYS A 100 -11.16 -13.58 1.01
CA LYS A 100 -12.41 -14.31 1.14
C LYS A 100 -13.24 -14.19 -0.15
N ILE A 101 -13.40 -12.98 -0.65
CA ILE A 101 -14.11 -12.73 -1.93
C ILE A 101 -13.44 -13.52 -3.06
N GLY A 102 -12.12 -13.41 -3.22
CA GLY A 102 -11.38 -14.11 -4.28
C GLY A 102 -11.54 -15.62 -4.20
N LYS A 103 -11.52 -16.19 -2.99
CA LYS A 103 -11.72 -17.62 -2.77
C LYS A 103 -13.14 -18.07 -3.14
N GLU A 104 -14.16 -17.30 -2.74
CA GLU A 104 -15.57 -17.62 -3.01
C GLU A 104 -15.90 -17.62 -4.50
N ILE A 105 -15.28 -16.75 -5.29
CA ILE A 105 -15.50 -16.65 -6.73
C ILE A 105 -14.54 -17.50 -7.58
N GLY A 106 -13.62 -18.23 -6.94
CA GLY A 106 -12.68 -19.12 -7.63
C GLY A 106 -11.40 -18.48 -8.15
N LEU A 107 -11.12 -17.21 -7.84
CA LEU A 107 -9.87 -16.52 -8.20
C LEU A 107 -8.73 -16.80 -7.20
N GLY A 108 -9.01 -17.44 -6.07
CA GLY A 108 -8.04 -17.75 -5.04
C GLY A 108 -7.42 -16.49 -4.43
N THR A 109 -6.09 -16.33 -4.56
CA THR A 109 -5.36 -15.18 -4.03
C THR A 109 -5.26 -13.99 -5.00
N ARG A 110 -5.86 -14.09 -6.18
CA ARG A 110 -5.84 -13.04 -7.21
C ARG A 110 -6.91 -11.98 -6.91
N ILE A 111 -6.60 -11.08 -5.99
CA ILE A 111 -7.55 -10.09 -5.47
C ILE A 111 -7.45 -8.71 -6.13
N ASN A 112 -6.55 -8.52 -7.09
CA ASN A 112 -6.30 -7.21 -7.71
C ASN A 112 -7.58 -6.57 -8.27
N THR A 113 -8.39 -7.35 -9.00
CA THR A 113 -9.65 -6.87 -9.58
C THR A 113 -10.66 -6.47 -8.52
N VAL A 114 -10.73 -7.23 -7.41
CA VAL A 114 -11.61 -6.93 -6.26
C VAL A 114 -11.21 -5.59 -5.63
N LEU A 115 -9.93 -5.40 -5.34
CA LEU A 115 -9.43 -4.19 -4.69
C LEU A 115 -9.50 -2.97 -5.62
N GLN A 116 -9.27 -3.15 -6.92
CA GLN A 116 -9.43 -2.08 -7.91
C GLN A 116 -10.89 -1.61 -7.99
N SER A 117 -11.84 -2.53 -7.93
CA SER A 117 -13.25 -2.18 -7.94
C SER A 117 -13.65 -1.42 -6.66
N ALA A 118 -13.22 -1.89 -5.50
CA ALA A 118 -13.42 -1.18 -4.24
C ALA A 118 -12.82 0.24 -4.28
N PHE A 119 -11.63 0.40 -4.86
CA PHE A 119 -11.01 1.71 -5.05
C PHE A 119 -11.91 2.66 -5.84
N PHE A 120 -12.41 2.26 -7.00
CA PHE A 120 -13.24 3.14 -7.81
C PHE A 120 -14.56 3.50 -7.12
N SER A 121 -15.18 2.56 -6.39
CA SER A 121 -16.41 2.80 -5.64
C SER A 121 -16.21 3.75 -4.45
N ILE A 122 -15.07 3.68 -3.76
CA ILE A 122 -14.76 4.56 -2.62
C ILE A 122 -14.26 5.93 -3.11
N ALA A 123 -13.30 5.95 -4.03
CA ALA A 123 -12.63 7.17 -4.47
C ALA A 123 -13.49 8.04 -5.41
N LYS A 124 -14.49 7.46 -6.07
CA LYS A 124 -15.47 8.15 -6.95
C LYS A 124 -14.83 9.09 -7.98
N ILE A 125 -13.72 8.65 -8.57
CA ILE A 125 -12.97 9.42 -9.59
C ILE A 125 -13.80 9.64 -10.85
N ILE A 126 -14.62 8.63 -11.20
CA ILE A 126 -15.62 8.65 -12.26
C ILE A 126 -16.94 8.09 -11.70
N PRO A 127 -18.07 8.28 -12.37
CA PRO A 127 -19.33 7.66 -11.96
C PRO A 127 -19.16 6.16 -11.77
N GLU A 128 -19.74 5.60 -10.71
CA GLU A 128 -19.52 4.19 -10.33
C GLU A 128 -19.97 3.21 -11.42
N GLU A 129 -21.11 3.49 -12.07
CA GLU A 129 -21.63 2.67 -13.17
C GLU A 129 -20.64 2.62 -14.34
N ASP A 130 -20.06 3.76 -14.68
CA ASP A 130 -19.05 3.85 -15.75
C ASP A 130 -17.77 3.09 -15.36
N ALA A 131 -17.32 3.21 -14.10
CA ALA A 131 -16.16 2.50 -13.61
C ALA A 131 -16.36 0.98 -13.71
N ILE A 132 -17.47 0.47 -13.22
CA ILE A 132 -17.82 -0.96 -13.29
C ILE A 132 -17.88 -1.43 -14.75
N LYS A 133 -18.53 -0.66 -15.61
CA LYS A 133 -18.62 -0.98 -17.05
C LYS A 133 -17.25 -1.06 -17.69
N TYR A 134 -16.41 -0.03 -17.52
CA TYR A 134 -15.07 -0.01 -18.12
C TYR A 134 -14.17 -1.12 -17.57
N MET A 135 -14.28 -1.45 -16.29
CA MET A 135 -13.56 -2.58 -15.71
C MET A 135 -13.99 -3.92 -16.31
N LYS A 136 -15.31 -4.14 -16.49
CA LYS A 136 -15.85 -5.35 -17.12
C LYS A 136 -15.43 -5.46 -18.59
N ASP A 137 -15.50 -4.37 -19.34
CA ASP A 137 -15.04 -4.33 -20.73
C ASP A 137 -13.54 -4.66 -20.85
N ALA A 138 -12.72 -4.08 -19.97
CA ALA A 138 -11.30 -4.36 -19.90
C ALA A 138 -10.99 -5.81 -19.50
N ALA A 139 -11.71 -6.36 -18.53
CA ALA A 139 -11.59 -7.76 -18.11
C ALA A 139 -11.96 -8.72 -19.26
N THR A 140 -13.06 -8.44 -19.94
CA THR A 140 -13.49 -9.22 -21.13
C THR A 140 -12.41 -9.20 -22.20
N LYS A 141 -11.87 -8.03 -22.53
CA LYS A 141 -10.80 -7.89 -23.53
C LYS A 141 -9.53 -8.64 -23.13
N SER A 142 -9.16 -8.61 -21.85
CA SER A 142 -7.92 -9.21 -21.35
C SER A 142 -8.00 -10.73 -21.26
N TYR A 143 -9.14 -11.25 -20.84
CA TYR A 143 -9.31 -12.67 -20.52
C TYR A 143 -10.16 -13.47 -21.52
N SER A 144 -10.63 -12.86 -22.62
CA SER A 144 -11.44 -13.55 -23.64
C SER A 144 -10.78 -14.80 -24.21
N LYS A 145 -9.44 -14.82 -24.31
CA LYS A 145 -8.67 -15.96 -24.80
C LYS A 145 -8.52 -17.10 -23.78
N GLU A 146 -8.77 -16.81 -22.50
CA GLU A 146 -8.67 -17.78 -21.40
C GLU A 146 -10.01 -18.50 -21.14
N GLY A 147 -11.07 -18.08 -21.79
CA GLY A 147 -12.39 -18.68 -21.74
C GLY A 147 -13.42 -17.87 -20.95
N GLU A 148 -14.69 -18.11 -21.26
CA GLU A 148 -15.82 -17.36 -20.66
C GLU A 148 -15.91 -17.51 -19.14
N ALA A 149 -15.51 -18.65 -18.59
CA ALA A 149 -15.51 -18.86 -17.14
C ALA A 149 -14.56 -17.90 -16.42
N ILE A 150 -13.40 -17.64 -16.98
CA ILE A 150 -12.42 -16.69 -16.41
C ILE A 150 -12.92 -15.27 -16.52
N VAL A 151 -13.53 -14.90 -17.66
CA VAL A 151 -14.14 -13.58 -17.84
C VAL A 151 -15.23 -13.38 -16.78
N LYS A 152 -16.12 -14.36 -16.60
CA LYS A 152 -17.20 -14.31 -15.61
C LYS A 152 -16.65 -14.13 -14.19
N MET A 153 -15.64 -14.92 -13.79
CA MET A 153 -15.02 -14.78 -12.46
C MET A 153 -14.48 -13.36 -12.24
N ASN A 154 -13.89 -12.74 -13.26
CA ASN A 154 -13.42 -11.36 -13.14
C ASN A 154 -14.57 -10.34 -13.07
N HIS A 155 -15.69 -10.58 -13.79
CA HIS A 155 -16.89 -9.75 -13.66
C HIS A 155 -17.49 -9.87 -12.24
N ASP A 156 -17.58 -11.09 -11.70
CA ASP A 156 -18.06 -11.34 -10.33
C ASP A 156 -17.14 -10.65 -9.30
N ALA A 157 -15.82 -10.64 -9.56
CA ALA A 157 -14.84 -9.92 -8.74
C ALA A 157 -15.06 -8.41 -8.72
N ILE A 158 -15.39 -7.83 -9.88
CA ILE A 158 -15.70 -6.41 -10.02
C ILE A 158 -16.95 -6.07 -9.22
N ASP A 159 -18.04 -6.83 -9.39
CA ASP A 159 -19.30 -6.59 -8.70
C ASP A 159 -19.15 -6.76 -7.18
N ARG A 160 -18.46 -7.80 -6.75
CA ARG A 160 -18.21 -8.06 -5.32
C ARG A 160 -17.26 -7.05 -4.70
N GLY A 161 -16.26 -6.56 -5.43
CA GLY A 161 -15.35 -5.52 -4.98
C GLY A 161 -16.05 -4.19 -4.79
N ALA A 162 -16.96 -3.83 -5.69
CA ALA A 162 -17.71 -2.58 -5.62
C ALA A 162 -18.61 -2.46 -4.36
N THR A 163 -19.04 -3.59 -3.80
CA THR A 163 -19.99 -3.62 -2.68
C THR A 163 -19.46 -4.32 -1.44
N GLY A 164 -18.30 -4.97 -1.53
CA GLY A 164 -17.78 -5.85 -0.49
C GLY A 164 -16.95 -5.16 0.60
N TYR A 165 -16.76 -3.85 0.52
CA TYR A 165 -16.05 -3.09 1.55
C TYR A 165 -17.00 -2.59 2.64
N VAL A 166 -16.45 -2.35 3.83
CA VAL A 166 -17.17 -1.83 4.99
C VAL A 166 -16.53 -0.53 5.42
N LYS A 167 -17.32 0.52 5.62
CA LYS A 167 -16.84 1.75 6.26
C LYS A 167 -16.80 1.52 7.77
N VAL A 168 -15.66 1.76 8.38
CA VAL A 168 -15.44 1.60 9.82
C VAL A 168 -15.63 2.93 10.52
N GLU A 169 -16.41 2.93 11.59
CA GLU A 169 -16.51 4.08 12.48
C GLU A 169 -15.27 4.15 13.36
N VAL A 170 -14.54 5.26 13.27
CA VAL A 170 -13.30 5.48 14.01
C VAL A 170 -13.63 5.87 15.44
N PRO A 171 -13.24 5.08 16.46
CA PRO A 171 -13.50 5.42 17.85
C PRO A 171 -12.75 6.68 18.27
N ALA A 172 -13.41 7.54 19.06
CA ALA A 172 -12.78 8.75 19.59
C ALA A 172 -11.55 8.44 20.49
N SER A 173 -11.53 7.27 21.11
CA SER A 173 -10.41 6.76 21.91
C SER A 173 -9.08 6.68 21.15
N TRP A 174 -9.14 6.49 19.83
CA TRP A 174 -7.94 6.37 19.00
C TRP A 174 -7.07 7.63 18.98
N LYS A 175 -7.62 8.79 19.29
CA LYS A 175 -6.83 10.03 19.46
C LYS A 175 -5.80 9.92 20.58
N ASN A 176 -6.08 9.09 21.57
CA ASN A 176 -5.22 8.85 22.72
C ASN A 176 -4.38 7.57 22.59
N ALA A 177 -4.43 6.91 21.44
CA ALA A 177 -3.64 5.70 21.20
C ALA A 177 -2.13 6.02 21.29
N VAL A 178 -1.43 5.15 22.01
CA VAL A 178 0.04 5.26 22.16
C VAL A 178 0.71 4.46 21.06
N ASP A 179 1.82 4.97 20.56
CA ASP A 179 2.65 4.22 19.61
C ASP A 179 3.26 3.02 20.33
N ASP A 180 2.73 1.85 20.04
CA ASP A 180 3.14 0.53 20.53
C ASP A 180 3.92 -0.27 19.47
N SER A 181 4.33 0.40 18.39
CA SER A 181 5.06 -0.24 17.31
C SER A 181 6.37 -0.88 17.81
N VAL A 182 6.56 -2.15 17.48
CA VAL A 182 7.78 -2.87 17.82
C VAL A 182 8.91 -2.33 16.95
N LYS A 183 9.85 -1.62 17.59
CA LYS A 183 11.05 -1.19 16.89
C LYS A 183 11.96 -2.42 16.68
N HIS A 184 12.13 -2.78 15.43
CA HIS A 184 13.12 -3.78 15.07
C HIS A 184 14.51 -3.20 15.33
N VAL A 185 15.22 -3.75 16.31
CA VAL A 185 16.57 -3.37 16.66
C VAL A 185 17.49 -4.58 16.44
N ALA A 186 18.50 -4.40 15.61
CA ALA A 186 19.51 -5.41 15.43
C ALA A 186 20.37 -5.54 16.70
N THR A 187 20.71 -6.78 17.05
CA THR A 187 21.63 -7.11 18.16
C THR A 187 22.67 -8.10 17.65
N GLY A 188 23.84 -8.15 18.28
CA GLY A 188 24.91 -9.08 17.89
C GLY A 188 26.25 -8.73 18.53
N ASP A 189 27.26 -9.53 18.26
CA ASP A 189 28.60 -9.44 18.84
C ASP A 189 29.52 -8.43 18.14
N ARG A 190 29.07 -7.81 17.06
CA ARG A 190 29.79 -6.81 16.26
C ARG A 190 29.13 -5.44 16.40
N PRO A 191 29.61 -4.58 17.36
CA PRO A 191 28.99 -3.28 17.61
C PRO A 191 28.96 -2.37 16.40
N ASP A 192 30.00 -2.36 15.59
CA ASP A 192 30.11 -1.59 14.34
C ASP A 192 29.01 -1.99 13.33
N LEU A 193 28.77 -3.29 13.18
CA LEU A 193 27.74 -3.81 12.30
C LEU A 193 26.35 -3.55 12.85
N VAL A 194 26.16 -3.73 14.15
CA VAL A 194 24.89 -3.45 14.83
C VAL A 194 24.50 -1.98 14.67
N GLU A 195 25.45 -1.08 14.88
CA GLU A 195 25.25 0.36 14.67
C GLU A 195 24.88 0.69 13.24
N TYR A 196 25.59 0.15 12.26
CA TYR A 196 25.30 0.35 10.84
C TYR A 196 23.91 -0.18 10.46
N VAL A 197 23.55 -1.39 10.92
CA VAL A 197 22.23 -1.97 10.64
C VAL A 197 21.12 -1.12 11.23
N ASN A 198 21.25 -0.67 12.46
CA ASN A 198 20.21 0.12 13.12
C ASN A 198 20.09 1.53 12.53
N ASN A 199 21.21 2.17 12.21
CA ASN A 199 21.20 3.57 11.79
C ASN A 199 21.06 3.76 10.28
N VAL A 200 21.31 2.74 9.46
CA VAL A 200 21.27 2.83 8.00
C VAL A 200 20.35 1.80 7.39
N VAL A 201 20.62 0.49 7.64
CA VAL A 201 19.93 -0.57 6.90
C VAL A 201 18.44 -0.64 7.26
N ILE A 202 18.11 -0.55 8.55
CA ILE A 202 16.72 -0.58 8.99
C ILE A 202 15.95 0.64 8.47
N PRO A 203 16.42 1.90 8.65
CA PRO A 203 15.76 3.07 8.06
C PRO A 203 15.56 2.97 6.55
N VAL A 204 16.58 2.53 5.81
CA VAL A 204 16.45 2.35 4.34
C VAL A 204 15.40 1.30 3.99
N ASN A 205 15.42 0.15 4.66
CA ASN A 205 14.47 -0.94 4.40
C ASN A 205 13.02 -0.62 4.82
N THR A 206 12.83 0.35 5.70
CA THR A 206 11.50 0.83 6.12
C THR A 206 11.07 2.13 5.43
N PHE A 207 11.72 2.50 4.32
CA PHE A 207 11.45 3.71 3.52
C PHE A 207 11.73 5.05 4.24
N HIS A 208 12.53 5.03 5.30
CA HIS A 208 13.02 6.20 6.02
C HIS A 208 14.42 6.64 5.58
N GLY A 209 14.97 6.04 4.53
CA GLY A 209 16.28 6.39 4.00
C GLY A 209 16.40 7.87 3.56
N LYS A 210 15.30 8.45 3.11
CA LYS A 210 15.20 9.88 2.75
C LYS A 210 15.37 10.83 3.95
N ASP A 211 15.13 10.33 5.15
CA ASP A 211 15.18 11.11 6.40
C ASP A 211 16.58 11.07 7.03
N LEU A 212 17.48 10.25 6.49
CA LEU A 212 18.86 10.15 6.94
C LEU A 212 19.64 11.39 6.51
N PRO A 213 20.46 11.98 7.38
CA PRO A 213 21.33 13.08 7.01
C PRO A 213 22.40 12.62 6.02
N VAL A 214 22.82 13.51 5.13
CA VAL A 214 23.87 13.22 4.14
C VAL A 214 25.15 12.71 4.78
N SER A 215 25.49 13.20 5.97
CA SER A 215 26.63 12.76 6.77
C SER A 215 26.60 11.28 7.16
N THR A 216 25.45 10.63 7.12
CA THR A 216 25.34 9.17 7.31
C THR A 216 26.20 8.39 6.32
N PHE A 217 26.47 8.97 5.15
CA PHE A 217 27.18 8.35 4.04
C PHE A 217 28.60 8.92 3.82
N GLU A 218 29.11 9.73 4.77
CA GLU A 218 30.36 10.49 4.65
C GLU A 218 31.60 9.63 4.38
N THR A 219 31.69 8.49 5.02
CA THR A 219 32.91 7.67 5.01
C THR A 219 32.93 6.66 3.88
N VAL A 220 31.93 6.64 3.06
CA VAL A 220 31.87 5.58 2.09
C VAL A 220 32.49 6.00 0.79
N SER A 221 33.66 5.56 0.61
CA SER A 221 34.27 5.48 -0.70
C SER A 221 33.62 4.38 -1.56
N TYR A 222 32.30 4.32 -1.61
CA TYR A 222 31.57 3.39 -2.50
C TYR A 222 32.01 3.56 -3.95
N THR A 223 32.25 4.77 -4.36
CA THR A 223 32.82 5.10 -5.65
C THR A 223 34.15 4.41 -5.90
N HIS A 224 34.95 4.18 -4.88
CA HIS A 224 36.20 3.45 -5.00
C HIS A 224 36.01 1.93 -5.06
N LEU A 225 34.99 1.41 -4.39
CA LEU A 225 34.74 -0.03 -4.32
C LEU A 225 34.02 -0.58 -5.55
N THR A 226 33.23 0.23 -6.20
CA THR A 226 32.34 -0.28 -7.26
C THR A 226 32.94 -0.15 -8.65
N LEU A 227 33.70 0.90 -8.92
CA LEU A 227 34.18 1.15 -10.27
C LEU A 227 35.22 0.14 -10.80
N PRO A 228 36.21 -0.32 -10.03
CA PRO A 228 37.18 -1.26 -10.54
C PRO A 228 36.72 -2.71 -10.54
N THR A 229 35.78 -3.07 -9.68
CA THR A 229 35.41 -4.48 -9.46
C THR A 229 34.31 -4.98 -10.38
N ASN A 230 33.48 -4.11 -10.87
CA ASN A 230 32.31 -4.51 -11.66
C ASN A 230 32.51 -4.52 -13.16
N SER A 231 33.69 -4.18 -13.61
CA SER A 231 34.02 -4.21 -15.04
C SER A 231 34.25 -5.61 -15.62
N ARG A 232 34.08 -6.66 -14.81
CA ARG A 232 34.39 -8.05 -15.20
C ARG A 232 33.33 -9.08 -14.83
N VAL A 233 32.13 -8.64 -14.56
CA VAL A 233 31.00 -9.57 -14.36
C VAL A 233 30.14 -9.63 -15.59
#